data_85247038bb5fe06127d466ec20f4b196
#
_entry.id   85247038bb5fe06127d466ec20f4b196
#
_cell.length_a   1.000
_cell.length_b   1.000
_cell.length_c   1.000
_cell.angle_alpha   90.00
_cell.angle_beta   90.00
_cell.angle_gamma   90.00
#
_symmetry.space_group_name_H-M   'P 1'
#
loop_
_entity.id
_entity.type
_entity.pdbx_description
1 polymer ?
#
loop_
_entity_poly.entity_id
_entity_poly.type
_entity_poly.pdbx_seq_one_letter_code
_entity_poly.pdbx_strand_id
1 'polypeptide(L)'
;MLIKPFAALRPVPEKAAALAAVPYDVVDTAEARVLAAGNPDSFLHVSRPEIDLPDSVDIHDDRVYAQGVKALKDLQARGVLLRETGERLYVYRQIMGGHSQTGVVACCSIDDYANDIIRKHEKTRKDKEDDRTRHCLELNANSGPVFLTYRETPVLDKLVAEAQQGAPLYDFTAVDGIRHTVWRAEGASAAWVQAFGGVPLAYVADGHHRAAAAFRAGQQRRAANPSHTGREEYNWFLAVLFPANQLRILPYNR
;
A
#
# COMPACT_ATOMS: atom_id res chain seq x y z
N MET A 1 15.49 -8.92 6.08
CA MET A 1 14.50 -8.82 4.99
C MET A 1 14.93 -7.77 3.97
N LEU A 2 14.49 -7.90 2.73
CA LEU A 2 14.86 -6.97 1.65
C LEU A 2 13.77 -5.93 1.42
N ILE A 3 14.16 -4.66 1.46
CA ILE A 3 13.33 -3.54 1.04
C ILE A 3 14.06 -2.73 -0.04
N LYS A 4 13.31 -1.95 -0.80
CA LYS A 4 13.89 -0.93 -1.68
C LYS A 4 13.08 0.38 -1.65
N PRO A 5 13.74 1.52 -1.91
CA PRO A 5 13.06 2.77 -2.24
C PRO A 5 12.34 2.66 -3.58
N PHE A 6 11.40 3.54 -3.85
CA PHE A 6 10.60 3.53 -5.08
C PHE A 6 10.22 4.93 -5.53
N ALA A 7 10.01 5.09 -6.83
CA ALA A 7 9.45 6.33 -7.40
C ALA A 7 7.92 6.26 -7.27
N ALA A 8 7.41 6.84 -6.19
CA ALA A 8 5.99 6.77 -5.85
C ALA A 8 5.11 7.50 -6.87
N LEU A 9 3.99 6.90 -7.23
CA LEU A 9 2.84 7.60 -7.77
C LEU A 9 1.98 8.02 -6.58
N ARG A 10 1.91 9.31 -6.30
CA ARG A 10 1.32 9.85 -5.07
C ARG A 10 0.53 11.13 -5.31
N PRO A 11 -0.41 11.50 -4.42
CA PRO A 11 -1.13 12.75 -4.56
C PRO A 11 -0.22 13.99 -4.48
N VAL A 12 -0.64 15.07 -5.10
CA VAL A 12 -0.16 16.40 -4.73
C VAL A 12 -0.63 16.74 -3.32
N PRO A 13 0.12 17.54 -2.52
CA PRO A 13 -0.18 17.71 -1.09
C PRO A 13 -1.61 18.15 -0.80
N GLU A 14 -2.14 19.08 -1.57
CA GLU A 14 -3.49 19.64 -1.43
C GLU A 14 -4.62 18.66 -1.75
N LYS A 15 -4.31 17.55 -2.42
CA LYS A 15 -5.26 16.48 -2.78
C LYS A 15 -5.16 15.25 -1.89
N ALA A 16 -4.20 15.19 -0.99
CA ALA A 16 -3.94 13.99 -0.19
C ALA A 16 -5.15 13.52 0.62
N ALA A 17 -5.83 14.45 1.32
CA ALA A 17 -7.02 14.13 2.11
C ALA A 17 -8.21 13.70 1.24
N ALA A 18 -8.39 14.33 0.08
CA ALA A 18 -9.48 13.97 -0.84
C ALA A 18 -9.23 12.62 -1.53
N LEU A 19 -7.98 12.30 -1.83
CA LEU A 19 -7.61 11.02 -2.45
C LEU A 19 -7.70 9.87 -1.45
N ALA A 20 -7.32 10.10 -0.19
CA ALA A 20 -7.23 9.05 0.82
C ALA A 20 -8.55 8.29 0.97
N ALA A 21 -8.46 6.98 0.98
CA ALA A 21 -9.61 6.09 1.05
C ALA A 21 -9.34 4.95 2.04
N VAL A 22 -10.40 4.40 2.58
CA VAL A 22 -10.34 3.17 3.39
C VAL A 22 -9.86 1.99 2.54
N PRO A 23 -9.31 0.93 3.15
CA PRO A 23 -9.00 -0.30 2.44
C PRO A 23 -10.23 -0.87 1.73
N TYR A 24 -10.02 -1.44 0.55
CA TYR A 24 -11.11 -1.92 -0.32
C TYR A 24 -11.97 -3.04 0.33
N ASP A 25 -11.41 -3.76 1.28
CA ASP A 25 -11.98 -4.95 1.93
C ASP A 25 -12.74 -4.64 3.24
N VAL A 26 -12.75 -3.38 3.68
CA VAL A 26 -13.49 -2.96 4.89
C VAL A 26 -14.84 -2.32 4.57
N VAL A 27 -15.18 -2.16 3.30
CA VAL A 27 -16.46 -1.59 2.84
C VAL A 27 -17.07 -2.46 1.75
N ASP A 28 -18.38 -2.52 1.68
CA ASP A 28 -19.10 -3.07 0.54
C ASP A 28 -19.26 -2.03 -0.59
N THR A 29 -19.87 -2.43 -1.71
CA THR A 29 -20.05 -1.54 -2.88
C THR A 29 -20.95 -0.34 -2.58
N ALA A 30 -22.00 -0.53 -1.77
CA ALA A 30 -22.94 0.55 -1.43
C ALA A 30 -22.27 1.57 -0.50
N GLU A 31 -21.55 1.09 0.51
CA GLU A 31 -20.77 1.93 1.43
C GLU A 31 -19.68 2.68 0.69
N ALA A 32 -18.96 2.02 -0.23
CA ALA A 32 -17.93 2.66 -1.04
C ALA A 32 -18.50 3.77 -1.93
N ARG A 33 -19.69 3.60 -2.52
CA ARG A 33 -20.38 4.67 -3.26
C ARG A 33 -20.72 5.86 -2.38
N VAL A 34 -21.20 5.62 -1.18
CA VAL A 34 -21.51 6.71 -0.22
C VAL A 34 -20.24 7.48 0.15
N LEU A 35 -19.14 6.77 0.42
CA LEU A 35 -17.87 7.39 0.79
C LEU A 35 -17.22 8.18 -0.37
N ALA A 36 -17.41 7.73 -1.62
CA ALA A 36 -16.89 8.41 -2.80
C ALA A 36 -17.84 9.49 -3.35
N ALA A 37 -19.08 9.59 -2.84
CA ALA A 37 -20.09 10.49 -3.38
C ALA A 37 -19.62 11.96 -3.36
N GLY A 38 -19.68 12.61 -4.53
CA GLY A 38 -19.25 14.01 -4.69
C GLY A 38 -17.74 14.24 -4.64
N ASN A 39 -16.94 13.18 -4.51
CA ASN A 39 -15.48 13.26 -4.49
C ASN A 39 -14.85 12.48 -5.67
N PRO A 40 -14.70 13.11 -6.85
CA PRO A 40 -14.10 12.47 -8.01
C PRO A 40 -12.60 12.16 -7.85
N ASP A 41 -11.97 12.64 -6.78
CA ASP A 41 -10.57 12.38 -6.47
C ASP A 41 -10.39 11.17 -5.53
N SER A 42 -11.47 10.59 -4.99
CA SER A 42 -11.39 9.44 -4.09
C SER A 42 -10.69 8.24 -4.74
N PHE A 43 -9.74 7.64 -4.04
CA PHE A 43 -9.06 6.44 -4.53
C PHE A 43 -9.97 5.20 -4.58
N LEU A 44 -11.17 5.27 -4.00
CA LEU A 44 -12.19 4.21 -4.13
C LEU A 44 -12.57 3.98 -5.60
N HIS A 45 -12.56 4.99 -6.46
CA HIS A 45 -12.76 4.83 -7.91
C HIS A 45 -11.72 3.91 -8.57
N VAL A 46 -10.54 3.76 -7.96
CA VAL A 46 -9.47 2.87 -8.42
C VAL A 46 -9.53 1.52 -7.72
N SER A 47 -9.72 1.51 -6.40
CA SER A 47 -9.64 0.28 -5.58
C SER A 47 -10.95 -0.52 -5.55
N ARG A 48 -12.08 0.13 -5.81
CA ARG A 48 -13.46 -0.40 -5.88
C ARG A 48 -14.18 0.13 -7.12
N PRO A 49 -13.65 -0.13 -8.35
CA PRO A 49 -14.12 0.56 -9.55
C PRO A 49 -15.56 0.22 -9.95
N GLU A 50 -16.14 -0.84 -9.41
CA GLU A 50 -17.54 -1.20 -9.60
C GLU A 50 -18.52 -0.13 -9.07
N ILE A 51 -18.08 0.78 -8.18
CA ILE A 51 -18.93 1.89 -7.70
C ILE A 51 -19.37 2.84 -8.82
N ASP A 52 -18.60 2.90 -9.91
CA ASP A 52 -18.84 3.76 -11.07
C ASP A 52 -19.67 3.07 -12.16
N LEU A 53 -20.09 1.83 -11.94
CA LEU A 53 -20.81 1.01 -12.90
C LEU A 53 -22.23 0.70 -12.40
N PRO A 54 -23.17 0.37 -13.30
CA PRO A 54 -24.50 -0.10 -12.91
C PRO A 54 -24.46 -1.37 -12.06
N ASP A 55 -25.40 -1.50 -11.11
CA ASP A 55 -25.49 -2.67 -10.20
C ASP A 55 -25.69 -4.02 -10.93
N SER A 56 -26.14 -3.98 -12.19
CA SER A 56 -26.26 -5.17 -13.03
C SER A 56 -24.92 -5.72 -13.54
N VAL A 57 -23.83 -5.00 -13.33
CA VAL A 57 -22.48 -5.44 -13.70
C VAL A 57 -21.90 -6.29 -12.58
N ASP A 58 -21.50 -7.50 -12.89
CA ASP A 58 -20.79 -8.36 -11.93
C ASP A 58 -19.48 -7.72 -11.51
N ILE A 59 -19.15 -7.78 -10.21
CA ILE A 59 -17.94 -7.16 -9.65
C ILE A 59 -16.62 -7.73 -10.20
N HIS A 60 -16.67 -8.87 -10.86
CA HIS A 60 -15.53 -9.50 -11.54
C HIS A 60 -15.58 -9.39 -13.06
N ASP A 61 -16.52 -8.62 -13.60
CA ASP A 61 -16.62 -8.35 -15.04
C ASP A 61 -15.38 -7.57 -15.54
N ASP A 62 -14.98 -7.80 -16.79
CA ASP A 62 -13.85 -7.12 -17.42
C ASP A 62 -13.95 -5.60 -17.37
N ARG A 63 -15.19 -5.07 -17.46
CA ARG A 63 -15.49 -3.65 -17.37
C ARG A 63 -15.08 -3.02 -16.05
N VAL A 64 -15.13 -3.78 -14.94
CA VAL A 64 -14.73 -3.29 -13.61
C VAL A 64 -13.23 -3.01 -13.58
N TYR A 65 -12.41 -3.92 -14.08
CA TYR A 65 -10.96 -3.72 -14.14
C TYR A 65 -10.58 -2.60 -15.11
N ALA A 66 -11.25 -2.53 -16.28
CA ALA A 66 -11.04 -1.45 -17.23
C ALA A 66 -11.40 -0.07 -16.63
N GLN A 67 -12.47 0.01 -15.83
CA GLN A 67 -12.85 1.23 -15.11
C GLN A 67 -11.80 1.63 -14.08
N GLY A 68 -11.22 0.69 -13.32
CA GLY A 68 -10.13 0.98 -12.39
C GLY A 68 -8.88 1.54 -13.09
N VAL A 69 -8.51 0.96 -14.24
CA VAL A 69 -7.42 1.48 -15.08
C VAL A 69 -7.71 2.89 -15.56
N LYS A 70 -8.96 3.13 -16.03
CA LYS A 70 -9.40 4.45 -16.48
C LYS A 70 -9.32 5.46 -15.32
N ALA A 71 -9.87 5.14 -14.15
CA ALA A 71 -9.85 6.02 -12.98
C ALA A 71 -8.41 6.39 -12.55
N LEU A 72 -7.49 5.43 -12.53
CA LEU A 72 -6.08 5.69 -12.22
C LEU A 72 -5.42 6.64 -13.24
N LYS A 73 -5.70 6.46 -14.53
CA LYS A 73 -5.22 7.36 -15.58
C LYS A 73 -5.84 8.75 -15.50
N ASP A 74 -7.13 8.83 -15.20
CA ASP A 74 -7.84 10.11 -15.06
C ASP A 74 -7.29 10.93 -13.87
N LEU A 75 -6.99 10.30 -12.74
CA LEU A 75 -6.34 10.95 -11.59
C LEU A 75 -4.96 11.52 -11.96
N GLN A 76 -4.18 10.79 -12.76
CA GLN A 76 -2.89 11.28 -13.26
C GLN A 76 -3.06 12.42 -14.28
N ALA A 77 -3.96 12.27 -15.23
CA ALA A 77 -4.21 13.29 -16.25
C ALA A 77 -4.71 14.62 -15.66
N ARG A 78 -5.49 14.56 -14.58
CA ARG A 78 -5.97 15.75 -13.84
C ARG A 78 -4.91 16.33 -12.89
N GLY A 79 -3.72 15.74 -12.79
CA GLY A 79 -2.65 16.19 -11.89
C GLY A 79 -2.94 15.96 -10.41
N VAL A 80 -3.94 15.13 -10.07
CA VAL A 80 -4.22 14.70 -8.68
C VAL A 80 -3.10 13.80 -8.19
N LEU A 81 -2.64 12.89 -9.06
CA LEU A 81 -1.50 12.02 -8.83
C LEU A 81 -0.29 12.50 -9.63
N LEU A 82 0.85 12.56 -9.00
CA LEU A 82 2.14 12.80 -9.63
C LEU A 82 3.10 11.64 -9.36
N ARG A 83 4.01 11.39 -10.31
CA ARG A 83 5.11 10.44 -10.10
C ARG A 83 6.34 11.18 -9.60
N GLU A 84 6.94 10.67 -8.54
CA GLU A 84 8.24 11.18 -8.06
C GLU A 84 9.34 10.96 -9.11
N THR A 85 10.24 11.92 -9.22
CA THR A 85 11.37 11.86 -10.15
C THR A 85 12.54 10.99 -9.65
N GLY A 86 12.51 10.59 -8.37
CA GLY A 86 13.53 9.76 -7.75
C GLY A 86 12.93 8.74 -6.80
N GLU A 87 13.69 7.68 -6.55
CA GLU A 87 13.30 6.64 -5.60
C GLU A 87 13.49 7.11 -4.17
N ARG A 88 12.48 6.89 -3.32
CA ARG A 88 12.47 7.31 -1.91
C ARG A 88 11.78 6.27 -1.04
N LEU A 89 12.02 6.40 0.26
CA LEU A 89 11.22 5.78 1.32
C LEU A 89 10.40 6.88 2.00
N TYR A 90 9.36 6.47 2.73
CA TYR A 90 8.55 7.41 3.49
C TYR A 90 8.36 6.90 4.91
N VAL A 91 8.15 7.82 5.84
CA VAL A 91 7.72 7.54 7.20
C VAL A 91 6.25 7.90 7.30
N TYR A 92 5.43 7.00 7.82
CA TYR A 92 3.99 7.18 7.92
C TYR A 92 3.53 6.96 9.34
N ARG A 93 2.88 7.97 9.91
CA ARG A 93 2.30 7.93 11.24
C ARG A 93 0.78 7.98 11.17
N GLN A 94 0.16 7.12 11.97
CA GLN A 94 -1.27 7.16 12.26
C GLN A 94 -1.49 7.45 13.74
N ILE A 95 -2.46 8.33 14.04
CA ILE A 95 -2.88 8.64 15.41
C ILE A 95 -4.39 8.40 15.49
N MET A 96 -4.79 7.47 16.36
CA MET A 96 -6.18 7.13 16.66
C MET A 96 -6.44 7.35 18.14
N GLY A 97 -7.17 8.42 18.50
CA GLY A 97 -7.29 8.85 19.89
C GLY A 97 -5.91 9.13 20.52
N GLY A 98 -5.61 8.48 21.63
CA GLY A 98 -4.32 8.60 22.32
C GLY A 98 -3.23 7.65 21.82
N HIS A 99 -3.54 6.79 20.83
CA HIS A 99 -2.58 5.81 20.30
C HIS A 99 -1.89 6.30 19.03
N SER A 100 -0.58 6.23 19.00
CA SER A 100 0.24 6.60 17.84
C SER A 100 1.10 5.41 17.40
N GLN A 101 1.11 5.13 16.10
CA GLN A 101 1.99 4.16 15.47
C GLN A 101 2.67 4.78 14.25
N THR A 102 3.96 4.50 14.08
CA THR A 102 4.76 5.06 12.97
C THR A 102 5.52 3.95 12.27
N GLY A 103 5.37 3.85 10.98
CA GLY A 103 5.99 2.83 10.15
C GLY A 103 6.75 3.41 8.97
N VAL A 104 7.47 2.55 8.28
CA VAL A 104 8.24 2.86 7.07
C VAL A 104 7.50 2.35 5.84
N VAL A 105 7.27 3.21 4.86
CA VAL A 105 6.69 2.83 3.56
C VAL A 105 7.83 2.48 2.61
N ALA A 106 7.81 1.27 2.12
CA ALA A 106 8.84 0.71 1.22
C ALA A 106 8.24 -0.31 0.25
N CYS A 107 9.00 -0.68 -0.75
CA CYS A 107 8.74 -1.89 -1.52
C CYS A 107 9.47 -3.07 -0.89
N CYS A 108 8.74 -4.17 -0.61
CA CYS A 108 9.26 -5.41 -0.03
C CYS A 108 9.36 -6.49 -1.11
N SER A 109 10.36 -7.39 -0.97
CA SER A 109 10.59 -8.47 -1.93
C SER A 109 9.49 -9.52 -1.89
N ILE A 110 8.97 -9.92 -3.07
CA ILE A 110 8.05 -11.06 -3.19
C ILE A 110 8.77 -12.39 -2.87
N ASP A 111 10.10 -12.45 -3.00
CA ASP A 111 10.86 -13.65 -2.64
C ASP A 111 10.98 -13.79 -1.12
N ASP A 112 11.06 -12.69 -0.36
CA ASP A 112 10.97 -12.73 1.10
C ASP A 112 9.59 -13.24 1.57
N TYR A 113 8.52 -12.92 0.83
CA TYR A 113 7.19 -13.48 1.07
C TYR A 113 7.13 -14.98 0.74
N ALA A 114 7.74 -15.41 -0.36
CA ALA A 114 7.78 -16.82 -0.76
C ALA A 114 8.57 -17.68 0.21
N ASN A 115 9.69 -17.15 0.74
CA ASN A 115 10.63 -17.85 1.60
C ASN A 115 10.33 -17.71 3.11
N ASP A 116 9.12 -17.24 3.48
CA ASP A 116 8.66 -17.05 4.86
C ASP A 116 9.58 -16.15 5.72
N ILE A 117 10.35 -15.26 5.11
CA ILE A 117 10.99 -14.12 5.77
C ILE A 117 9.91 -13.11 6.14
N ILE A 118 8.90 -12.93 5.25
CA ILE A 118 7.64 -12.25 5.56
C ILE A 118 6.59 -13.33 5.83
N ARG A 119 6.30 -13.54 7.11
CA ARG A 119 5.45 -14.64 7.58
C ARG A 119 3.97 -14.33 7.48
N LYS A 120 3.22 -15.35 7.14
CA LYS A 120 1.76 -15.35 7.00
C LYS A 120 1.15 -16.14 8.17
N HIS A 121 -0.01 -15.73 8.66
CA HIS A 121 -0.77 -16.45 9.69
C HIS A 121 -2.20 -16.76 9.26
N GLU A 122 -2.63 -16.26 8.09
CA GLU A 122 -3.96 -16.47 7.54
C GLU A 122 -3.88 -17.17 6.18
N LYS A 123 -4.79 -18.11 5.93
CA LYS A 123 -4.99 -18.68 4.59
C LYS A 123 -5.91 -17.77 3.80
N THR A 124 -5.44 -17.37 2.63
CA THR A 124 -6.19 -16.51 1.74
C THR A 124 -7.24 -17.32 0.95
N ARG A 125 -8.36 -16.68 0.63
CA ARG A 125 -9.39 -17.25 -0.22
C ARG A 125 -9.00 -17.08 -1.68
N LYS A 126 -9.12 -18.16 -2.45
CA LYS A 126 -8.71 -18.21 -3.87
C LYS A 126 -9.43 -17.17 -4.73
N ASP A 127 -10.75 -17.00 -4.54
CA ASP A 127 -11.57 -16.02 -5.25
C ASP A 127 -11.05 -14.58 -5.06
N LYS A 128 -10.71 -14.23 -3.82
CA LYS A 128 -10.15 -12.91 -3.49
C LYS A 128 -8.73 -12.71 -4.02
N GLU A 129 -7.91 -13.76 -3.99
CA GLU A 129 -6.58 -13.71 -4.59
C GLU A 129 -6.65 -13.53 -6.11
N ASP A 130 -7.52 -14.27 -6.79
CA ASP A 130 -7.70 -14.20 -8.24
C ASP A 130 -8.11 -12.80 -8.65
N ASP A 131 -9.10 -12.23 -7.97
CA ASP A 131 -9.58 -10.86 -8.19
C ASP A 131 -8.46 -9.82 -7.98
N ARG A 132 -7.78 -9.85 -6.84
CA ARG A 132 -6.72 -8.86 -6.54
C ARG A 132 -5.47 -9.05 -7.40
N THR A 133 -5.15 -10.28 -7.80
CA THR A 133 -4.07 -10.55 -8.76
C THR A 133 -4.39 -9.90 -10.11
N ARG A 134 -5.60 -10.10 -10.62
CA ARG A 134 -6.05 -9.47 -11.85
C ARG A 134 -6.03 -7.95 -11.75
N HIS A 135 -6.57 -7.39 -10.67
CA HIS A 135 -6.57 -5.95 -10.45
C HIS A 135 -5.13 -5.37 -10.46
N CYS A 136 -4.18 -6.02 -9.79
CA CYS A 136 -2.78 -5.63 -9.79
C CYS A 136 -2.15 -5.69 -11.19
N LEU A 137 -2.44 -6.73 -11.95
CA LEU A 137 -1.93 -6.91 -13.31
C LEU A 137 -2.48 -5.88 -14.29
N GLU A 138 -3.78 -5.61 -14.25
CA GLU A 138 -4.46 -4.66 -15.14
C GLU A 138 -4.05 -3.21 -14.84
N LEU A 139 -4.02 -2.82 -13.56
CA LEU A 139 -3.53 -1.50 -13.15
C LEU A 139 -2.03 -1.32 -13.37
N ASN A 140 -1.28 -2.42 -13.44
CA ASN A 140 0.18 -2.45 -13.38
C ASN A 140 0.73 -1.66 -12.17
N ALA A 141 0.07 -1.79 -11.03
CA ALA A 141 0.38 -1.05 -9.80
C ALA A 141 -0.10 -1.81 -8.55
N ASN A 142 0.60 -1.57 -7.44
CA ASN A 142 0.13 -1.94 -6.10
C ASN A 142 -0.80 -0.83 -5.59
N SER A 143 -2.10 -1.04 -5.62
CA SER A 143 -3.13 -0.05 -5.27
C SER A 143 -3.38 0.11 -3.77
N GLY A 144 -2.79 -0.74 -2.93
CA GLY A 144 -2.91 -0.67 -1.48
C GLY A 144 -1.70 -1.30 -0.80
N PRO A 145 -1.11 -0.64 0.21
CA PRO A 145 0.03 -1.20 0.91
C PRO A 145 -0.37 -2.41 1.76
N VAL A 146 0.56 -3.36 1.88
CA VAL A 146 0.46 -4.44 2.86
C VAL A 146 0.91 -3.90 4.21
N PHE A 147 0.18 -4.20 5.26
CA PHE A 147 0.58 -3.84 6.61
C PHE A 147 1.47 -4.96 7.17
N LEU A 148 2.76 -4.65 7.34
CA LEU A 148 3.74 -5.55 7.95
C LEU A 148 4.12 -5.08 9.34
N THR A 149 4.50 -6.02 10.18
CA THR A 149 5.11 -5.74 11.49
C THR A 149 6.43 -6.48 11.65
N TYR A 150 7.34 -5.87 12.39
CA TYR A 150 8.66 -6.41 12.69
C TYR A 150 9.05 -6.09 14.14
N ARG A 151 10.01 -6.81 14.71
CA ARG A 151 10.57 -6.47 16.02
C ARG A 151 11.38 -5.20 15.88
N GLU A 152 11.09 -4.25 16.75
CA GLU A 152 11.76 -2.95 16.82
C GLU A 152 13.29 -3.08 16.91
N THR A 153 13.99 -2.13 16.31
CA THR A 153 15.44 -2.03 16.39
C THR A 153 15.84 -0.58 16.63
N PRO A 154 16.81 -0.30 17.53
CA PRO A 154 17.22 1.08 17.82
C PRO A 154 17.69 1.86 16.61
N VAL A 155 18.25 1.17 15.60
CA VAL A 155 18.71 1.80 14.36
C VAL A 155 17.54 2.33 13.53
N LEU A 156 16.48 1.52 13.37
CA LEU A 156 15.29 1.95 12.64
C LEU A 156 14.52 3.02 13.41
N ASP A 157 14.41 2.90 14.72
CA ASP A 157 13.76 3.91 15.57
C ASP A 157 14.44 5.27 15.43
N LYS A 158 15.78 5.29 15.41
CA LYS A 158 16.56 6.51 15.18
C LYS A 158 16.31 7.12 13.81
N LEU A 159 16.35 6.31 12.74
CA LEU A 159 16.10 6.78 11.37
C LEU A 159 14.68 7.36 11.22
N VAL A 160 13.68 6.71 11.83
CA VAL A 160 12.30 7.21 11.87
C VAL A 160 12.21 8.54 12.59
N ALA A 161 12.83 8.66 13.78
CA ALA A 161 12.83 9.90 14.55
C ALA A 161 13.52 11.06 13.80
N GLU A 162 14.62 10.78 13.09
CA GLU A 162 15.31 11.76 12.25
C GLU A 162 14.42 12.25 11.09
N ALA A 163 13.76 11.34 10.39
CA ALA A 163 12.86 11.69 9.27
C ALA A 163 11.68 12.57 9.73
N GLN A 164 11.20 12.39 10.96
CA GLN A 164 10.09 13.17 11.52
C GLN A 164 10.48 14.60 11.95
N GLN A 165 11.75 14.96 11.95
CA GLN A 165 12.19 16.33 12.27
C GLN A 165 11.91 17.32 11.13
N GLY A 166 11.76 16.82 9.90
CA GLY A 166 11.41 17.63 8.74
C GLY A 166 9.93 17.99 8.68
N ALA A 167 9.60 18.92 7.78
CA ALA A 167 8.20 19.22 7.47
C ALA A 167 7.52 17.97 6.85
N PRO A 168 6.30 17.62 7.28
CA PRO A 168 5.58 16.52 6.68
C PRO A 168 5.19 16.83 5.22
N LEU A 169 5.20 15.79 4.40
CA LEU A 169 4.67 15.83 3.04
C LEU A 169 3.13 15.92 3.06
N TYR A 170 2.51 15.17 3.98
CA TYR A 170 1.07 15.19 4.23
C TYR A 170 0.81 15.21 5.73
N ASP A 171 -0.23 15.93 6.14
CA ASP A 171 -0.75 15.90 7.50
C ASP A 171 -2.23 16.29 7.46
N PHE A 172 -3.10 15.32 7.69
CA PHE A 172 -4.56 15.52 7.67
C PHE A 172 -5.26 14.53 8.60
N THR A 173 -6.49 14.85 8.98
CA THR A 173 -7.38 13.95 9.72
C THR A 173 -8.47 13.45 8.77
N ALA A 174 -8.61 12.14 8.66
CA ALA A 174 -9.64 11.50 7.86
C ALA A 174 -11.02 11.57 8.55
N VAL A 175 -12.07 11.21 7.81
CA VAL A 175 -13.46 11.27 8.29
C VAL A 175 -13.74 10.37 9.50
N ASP A 176 -12.95 9.32 9.70
CA ASP A 176 -12.97 8.40 10.84
C ASP A 176 -12.25 8.94 12.09
N GLY A 177 -11.70 10.17 12.01
CA GLY A 177 -10.97 10.81 13.10
C GLY A 177 -9.52 10.38 13.23
N ILE A 178 -9.02 9.51 12.35
CA ILE A 178 -7.61 9.10 12.34
C ILE A 178 -6.79 10.19 11.66
N ARG A 179 -5.73 10.66 12.35
CA ARG A 179 -4.77 11.58 11.78
C ARG A 179 -3.66 10.82 11.06
N HIS A 180 -3.41 11.21 9.82
CA HIS A 180 -2.39 10.65 8.95
C HIS A 180 -1.31 11.67 8.70
N THR A 181 -0.05 11.32 8.99
CA THR A 181 1.11 12.19 8.72
C THR A 181 2.15 11.38 7.94
N VAL A 182 2.65 11.94 6.84
CA VAL A 182 3.68 11.30 6.01
C VAL A 182 4.86 12.22 5.83
N TRP A 183 6.07 11.71 6.02
CA TRP A 183 7.33 12.39 5.73
C TRP A 183 8.08 11.65 4.62
N ARG A 184 8.84 12.38 3.81
CA ARG A 184 9.88 11.74 3.01
C ARG A 184 11.05 11.37 3.92
N ALA A 185 11.58 10.16 3.76
CA ALA A 185 12.84 9.80 4.38
C ALA A 185 13.96 10.49 3.57
N GLU A 186 14.39 11.64 4.05
CA GLU A 186 15.47 12.39 3.42
C GLU A 186 16.82 11.68 3.66
N GLY A 187 17.80 11.94 2.79
CA GLY A 187 19.14 11.37 2.87
C GLY A 187 19.29 10.03 2.13
N ALA A 188 20.36 9.31 2.46
CA ALA A 188 20.72 8.08 1.75
C ALA A 188 19.79 6.92 2.12
N SER A 189 18.96 6.46 1.18
CA SER A 189 18.11 5.27 1.34
C SER A 189 18.92 4.00 1.70
N ALA A 190 20.22 3.99 1.42
CA ALA A 190 21.12 2.88 1.75
C ALA A 190 21.14 2.55 3.25
N ALA A 191 21.09 3.55 4.14
CA ALA A 191 21.06 3.32 5.58
C ALA A 191 19.79 2.56 6.01
N TRP A 192 18.64 2.89 5.42
CA TRP A 192 17.38 2.20 5.67
C TRP A 192 17.41 0.76 5.14
N VAL A 193 17.89 0.56 3.91
CA VAL A 193 18.03 -0.78 3.30
C VAL A 193 18.96 -1.65 4.14
N GLN A 194 20.08 -1.11 4.59
CA GLN A 194 21.01 -1.83 5.47
C GLN A 194 20.37 -2.18 6.83
N ALA A 195 19.66 -1.23 7.45
CA ALA A 195 18.98 -1.45 8.73
C ALA A 195 17.91 -2.55 8.62
N PHE A 196 17.07 -2.52 7.57
CA PHE A 196 16.10 -3.60 7.31
C PHE A 196 16.76 -4.92 6.91
N GLY A 197 17.95 -4.90 6.30
CA GLY A 197 18.76 -6.09 6.07
C GLY A 197 19.10 -6.85 7.36
N GLY A 198 19.19 -6.14 8.48
CA GLY A 198 19.36 -6.70 9.84
C GLY A 198 18.07 -7.23 10.48
N VAL A 199 16.88 -6.98 9.92
CA VAL A 199 15.61 -7.51 10.42
C VAL A 199 15.43 -8.95 9.91
N PRO A 200 15.45 -9.96 10.79
CA PRO A 200 15.44 -11.36 10.35
C PRO A 200 14.07 -11.79 9.79
N LEU A 201 12.98 -11.28 10.36
CA LEU A 201 11.62 -11.66 10.03
C LEU A 201 10.67 -10.48 10.13
N ALA A 202 9.68 -10.44 9.24
CA ALA A 202 8.49 -9.61 9.37
C ALA A 202 7.23 -10.49 9.30
N TYR A 203 6.08 -9.92 9.66
CA TYR A 203 4.82 -10.64 9.72
C TYR A 203 3.74 -9.81 9.01
N VAL A 204 2.88 -10.45 8.22
CA VAL A 204 1.71 -9.78 7.67
C VAL A 204 0.72 -9.56 8.82
N ALA A 205 0.51 -8.30 9.19
CA ALA A 205 -0.48 -7.93 10.21
C ALA A 205 -1.86 -7.71 9.57
N ASP A 206 -1.88 -7.13 8.35
CA ASP A 206 -3.10 -6.98 7.53
C ASP A 206 -2.74 -6.98 6.03
N GLY A 207 -3.70 -7.36 5.19
CA GLY A 207 -3.54 -7.39 3.74
C GLY A 207 -2.95 -8.70 3.21
N HIS A 208 -3.29 -9.84 3.79
CA HIS A 208 -2.86 -11.16 3.31
C HIS A 208 -3.22 -11.38 1.83
N HIS A 209 -4.44 -10.99 1.40
CA HIS A 209 -4.84 -11.09 -0.01
C HIS A 209 -4.03 -10.16 -0.91
N ARG A 210 -3.66 -8.95 -0.44
CA ARG A 210 -2.81 -8.00 -1.18
C ARG A 210 -1.40 -8.54 -1.38
N ALA A 211 -0.80 -9.12 -0.32
CA ALA A 211 0.52 -9.75 -0.40
C ALA A 211 0.52 -10.97 -1.33
N ALA A 212 -0.46 -11.86 -1.18
CA ALA A 212 -0.61 -13.04 -2.04
C ALA A 212 -0.84 -12.66 -3.52
N ALA A 213 -1.69 -11.67 -3.78
CA ALA A 213 -1.95 -11.16 -5.13
C ALA A 213 -0.69 -10.54 -5.77
N ALA A 214 0.05 -9.74 -5.03
CA ALA A 214 1.30 -9.14 -5.52
C ALA A 214 2.36 -10.22 -5.84
N PHE A 215 2.49 -11.22 -4.99
CA PHE A 215 3.36 -12.37 -5.23
C PHE A 215 2.96 -13.13 -6.52
N ARG A 216 1.66 -13.46 -6.67
CA ARG A 216 1.15 -14.15 -7.86
C ARG A 216 1.32 -13.32 -9.13
N ALA A 217 1.04 -12.02 -9.08
CA ALA A 217 1.25 -11.11 -10.19
C ALA A 217 2.73 -11.05 -10.60
N GLY A 218 3.63 -10.97 -9.61
CA GLY A 218 5.07 -11.02 -9.85
C GLY A 218 5.51 -12.33 -10.51
N GLN A 219 5.02 -13.48 -10.03
CA GLN A 219 5.31 -14.78 -10.65
C GLN A 219 4.83 -14.86 -12.11
N GLN A 220 3.62 -14.38 -12.41
CA GLN A 220 3.09 -14.35 -13.77
C GLN A 220 3.93 -13.46 -14.69
N ARG A 221 4.35 -12.28 -14.20
CA ARG A 221 5.24 -11.37 -14.95
C ARG A 221 6.62 -11.98 -15.17
N ARG A 222 7.19 -12.67 -14.17
CA ARG A 222 8.46 -13.41 -14.32
C ARG A 222 8.35 -14.49 -15.41
N ALA A 223 7.31 -15.30 -15.36
CA ALA A 223 7.08 -16.37 -16.33
C ALA A 223 6.88 -15.83 -17.76
N ALA A 224 6.27 -14.67 -17.91
CA ALA A 224 6.03 -14.02 -19.19
C ALA A 224 7.24 -13.23 -19.73
N ASN A 225 8.29 -13.04 -18.92
CA ASN A 225 9.47 -12.25 -19.31
C ASN A 225 10.70 -13.13 -19.53
N PRO A 226 11.02 -13.51 -20.78
CA PRO A 226 12.21 -14.33 -21.06
C PRO A 226 13.54 -13.61 -20.77
N SER A 227 13.50 -12.28 -20.61
CA SER A 227 14.66 -11.45 -20.26
C SER A 227 14.66 -11.03 -18.78
N HIS A 228 14.02 -11.82 -17.90
CA HIS A 228 13.99 -11.54 -16.47
C HIS A 228 15.39 -11.50 -15.86
N THR A 229 15.68 -10.41 -15.14
CA THR A 229 17.00 -10.15 -14.53
C THR A 229 16.98 -10.16 -13.00
N GLY A 230 15.79 -10.17 -12.39
CA GLY A 230 15.59 -10.01 -10.95
C GLY A 230 15.47 -8.54 -10.49
N ARG A 231 15.68 -7.56 -11.38
CA ARG A 231 15.65 -6.13 -11.05
C ARG A 231 14.31 -5.46 -11.31
N GLU A 232 13.39 -6.15 -11.96
CA GLU A 232 12.10 -5.62 -12.40
C GLU A 232 11.19 -5.28 -11.22
N GLU A 233 10.36 -4.23 -11.39
CA GLU A 233 9.45 -3.71 -10.36
C GLU A 233 8.43 -4.74 -9.87
N TYR A 234 8.00 -5.69 -10.70
CA TYR A 234 7.08 -6.75 -10.30
C TYR A 234 7.66 -7.76 -9.30
N ASN A 235 8.96 -7.66 -8.97
CA ASN A 235 9.58 -8.44 -7.89
C ASN A 235 9.34 -7.84 -6.50
N TRP A 236 8.60 -6.74 -6.44
CA TRP A 236 8.41 -5.94 -5.23
C TRP A 236 6.94 -5.61 -5.03
N PHE A 237 6.53 -5.49 -3.78
CA PHE A 237 5.19 -5.02 -3.42
C PHE A 237 5.25 -3.91 -2.38
N LEU A 238 4.28 -2.99 -2.46
CA LEU A 238 4.17 -1.86 -1.56
C LEU A 238 3.74 -2.32 -0.17
N ALA A 239 4.48 -1.89 0.87
CA ALA A 239 4.16 -2.19 2.25
C ALA A 239 4.39 -0.98 3.17
N VAL A 240 3.72 -0.99 4.31
CA VAL A 240 4.04 -0.18 5.48
C VAL A 240 4.49 -1.11 6.60
N LEU A 241 5.69 -0.88 7.12
CA LEU A 241 6.32 -1.71 8.14
C LEU A 241 6.31 -0.98 9.48
N PHE A 242 5.56 -1.49 10.44
CA PHE A 242 5.45 -0.92 11.79
C PHE A 242 6.23 -1.76 12.80
N PRO A 243 6.94 -1.15 13.76
CA PRO A 243 7.54 -1.88 14.87
C PRO A 243 6.45 -2.44 15.79
N ALA A 244 6.64 -3.68 16.25
CA ALA A 244 5.60 -4.42 16.97
C ALA A 244 5.20 -3.75 18.30
N ASN A 245 6.13 -3.08 18.96
CA ASN A 245 5.89 -2.38 20.24
C ASN A 245 4.98 -1.14 20.10
N GLN A 246 4.71 -0.67 18.88
CA GLN A 246 3.78 0.43 18.61
C GLN A 246 2.40 -0.05 18.17
N LEU A 247 2.20 -1.35 17.96
CA LEU A 247 0.94 -1.88 17.50
C LEU A 247 -0.02 -2.19 18.65
N ARG A 248 -1.30 -2.04 18.38
CA ARG A 248 -2.38 -2.42 19.28
C ARG A 248 -3.31 -3.40 18.58
N ILE A 249 -3.58 -4.51 19.23
CA ILE A 249 -4.62 -5.45 18.79
C ILE A 249 -5.96 -4.92 19.31
N LEU A 250 -6.87 -4.64 18.41
CA LEU A 250 -8.23 -4.24 18.72
C LEU A 250 -9.16 -5.46 18.59
N PRO A 251 -10.24 -5.54 19.41
CA PRO A 251 -11.24 -6.58 19.23
C PRO A 251 -11.91 -6.39 17.86
N TYR A 252 -12.00 -7.50 17.11
CA TYR A 252 -12.68 -7.53 15.82
C TYR A 252 -14.09 -8.05 16.03
N ASN A 253 -15.00 -7.12 16.32
CA ASN A 253 -16.41 -7.42 16.53
C ASN A 253 -17.19 -7.15 15.22
N ARG A 254 -17.88 -8.17 14.75
CA ARG A 254 -18.88 -8.06 13.67
C ARG A 254 -20.28 -8.23 14.23
#